data_633871018b8f4fc3abe0b9e2914923a7
#
_entry.id   633871018b8f4fc3abe0b9e2914923a7
#
_cell.length_a   1.000
_cell.length_b   1.000
_cell.length_c   1.000
_cell.angle_alpha   90.00
_cell.angle_beta   90.00
_cell.angle_gamma   90.00
#
_symmetry.space_group_name_H-M   'P 1'
#
loop_
_entity.id
_entity.type
_entity.pdbx_description
1 polymer ?
#
loop_
_entity_poly.entity_id
_entity_poly.type
_entity_poly.pdbx_seq_one_letter_code
_entity_poly.pdbx_strand_id
1 'polypeptide(L)'
;MKPKPNYIEYERTIYQESLHRDYPTLQHALYPLHAGDAESVDIPLKHISNLLRHVRHIHHFNITGGEPSLNVRAIRHILERVRAYGITVNDFYIVTNGSATSRSEEFIEACAALYEYQEEKEQDSGHMLEMSDDRFHDPAEHAATLAALSPYPFFGVRGQAERIFLFREGRSTEGFPNPVHGIYLTEENYVYGDLCLNAEGMVLSNGDLSYARQRNMPCVPAGN
;
A
#
# COMPACT_ATOMS: atom_id res chain seq x y z
N MET A 1 30.76 -11.05 25.17
CA MET A 1 29.46 -10.52 24.76
C MET A 1 29.62 -10.01 23.33
N LYS A 2 29.01 -10.64 22.33
CA LYS A 2 29.06 -10.12 20.94
C LYS A 2 28.27 -8.79 20.91
N PRO A 3 28.76 -7.74 20.27
CA PRO A 3 27.99 -6.52 20.13
C PRO A 3 26.67 -6.87 19.41
N LYS A 4 25.55 -6.32 19.89
CA LYS A 4 24.27 -6.43 19.17
C LYS A 4 24.49 -5.82 17.79
N PRO A 5 24.05 -6.49 16.69
CA PRO A 5 24.13 -5.90 15.37
C PRO A 5 23.43 -4.55 15.39
N ASN A 6 24.00 -3.58 14.68
CA ASN A 6 23.36 -2.28 14.51
C ASN A 6 22.01 -2.53 13.84
N TYR A 7 20.92 -2.05 14.43
CA TYR A 7 19.55 -2.25 13.95
C TYR A 7 19.42 -1.88 12.45
N ILE A 8 20.09 -0.82 12.03
CA ILE A 8 20.15 -0.37 10.63
C ILE A 8 20.81 -1.40 9.70
N GLU A 9 21.91 -2.02 10.13
CA GLU A 9 22.58 -3.08 9.33
C GLU A 9 21.72 -4.35 9.26
N TYR A 10 21.01 -4.67 10.32
CA TYR A 10 20.10 -5.83 10.36
C TYR A 10 18.92 -5.64 9.39
N GLU A 11 18.24 -4.48 9.42
CA GLU A 11 17.17 -4.19 8.47
C GLU A 11 17.68 -4.18 7.02
N ARG A 12 18.79 -3.51 6.75
CA ARG A 12 19.39 -3.48 5.42
C ARG A 12 19.71 -4.89 4.89
N THR A 13 20.17 -5.77 5.76
CA THR A 13 20.44 -7.18 5.40
C THR A 13 19.15 -7.89 5.04
N ILE A 14 18.08 -7.74 5.83
CA ILE A 14 16.77 -8.33 5.53
C ILE A 14 16.25 -7.84 4.18
N TYR A 15 16.29 -6.55 3.90
CA TYR A 15 15.85 -6.02 2.59
C TYR A 15 16.68 -6.56 1.43
N GLN A 16 18.00 -6.63 1.57
CA GLN A 16 18.86 -7.19 0.53
C GLN A 16 18.59 -8.68 0.32
N GLU A 17 18.40 -9.43 1.40
CA GLU A 17 18.04 -10.84 1.31
C GLU A 17 16.67 -11.01 0.65
N SER A 18 15.67 -10.16 0.98
CA SER A 18 14.33 -10.23 0.40
C SER A 18 14.31 -9.99 -1.09
N LEU A 19 15.19 -9.15 -1.61
CA LEU A 19 15.30 -8.89 -3.05
C LEU A 19 16.03 -10.01 -3.83
N HIS A 20 16.82 -10.84 -3.14
CA HIS A 20 17.64 -11.89 -3.78
C HIS A 20 17.11 -13.31 -3.57
N ARG A 21 16.08 -13.49 -2.75
CA ARG A 21 15.43 -14.77 -2.51
C ARG A 21 14.03 -14.80 -3.11
N ASP A 22 13.59 -15.96 -3.54
CA ASP A 22 12.19 -16.22 -3.88
C ASP A 22 11.40 -16.36 -2.56
N TYR A 23 10.91 -15.25 -2.00
CA TYR A 23 10.09 -15.33 -0.79
C TYR A 23 8.69 -15.78 -1.14
N PRO A 24 8.20 -16.86 -0.53
CA PRO A 24 6.88 -17.36 -0.86
C PRO A 24 5.77 -16.46 -0.36
N THR A 25 5.94 -15.80 0.79
CA THR A 25 4.83 -15.12 1.47
C THR A 25 5.23 -13.78 2.09
N LEU A 26 4.43 -12.74 1.80
CA LEU A 26 4.45 -11.45 2.50
C LEU A 26 3.21 -11.32 3.39
N GLN A 27 3.38 -10.88 4.63
CA GLN A 27 2.25 -10.53 5.48
C GLN A 27 1.52 -9.33 4.91
N HIS A 28 2.22 -8.23 4.71
CA HIS A 28 1.67 -7.02 4.12
C HIS A 28 2.57 -6.50 3.00
N ALA A 29 1.97 -6.16 1.86
CA ALA A 29 2.60 -5.38 0.82
C ALA A 29 1.91 -4.01 0.75
N LEU A 30 2.69 -2.92 0.77
CA LEU A 30 2.19 -1.55 0.75
C LEU A 30 2.79 -0.81 -0.45
N TYR A 31 1.96 -0.43 -1.43
CA TYR A 31 2.41 0.26 -2.63
C TYR A 31 1.73 1.63 -2.75
N PRO A 32 2.38 2.71 -2.28
CA PRO A 32 1.93 4.06 -2.56
C PRO A 32 2.17 4.39 -4.04
N LEU A 33 1.08 4.45 -4.80
CA LEU A 33 1.13 4.65 -6.25
C LEU A 33 1.45 6.08 -6.68
N HIS A 34 1.32 7.02 -5.77
CA HIS A 34 1.47 8.43 -6.02
C HIS A 34 2.07 9.14 -4.81
N ALA A 35 3.12 9.91 -5.00
CA ALA A 35 3.75 10.66 -3.93
C ALA A 35 3.06 12.00 -3.71
N GLY A 36 2.63 12.26 -2.48
CA GLY A 36 1.82 13.42 -2.10
C GLY A 36 2.55 14.71 -1.74
N ASP A 37 3.86 14.81 -1.95
CA ASP A 37 4.61 16.05 -1.72
C ASP A 37 4.55 16.99 -2.95
N ALA A 38 5.16 18.17 -2.87
CA ALA A 38 5.02 19.27 -3.83
C ALA A 38 5.27 18.91 -5.32
N GLU A 39 5.88 17.75 -5.57
CA GLU A 39 6.01 17.15 -6.89
C GLU A 39 5.39 15.75 -6.85
N SER A 40 4.20 15.62 -7.41
CA SER A 40 3.54 14.31 -7.50
C SER A 40 4.27 13.42 -8.51
N VAL A 41 4.78 12.29 -8.05
CA VAL A 41 5.49 11.33 -8.87
C VAL A 41 4.74 10.00 -8.85
N ASP A 42 4.34 9.55 -10.03
CA ASP A 42 3.79 8.21 -10.20
C ASP A 42 4.88 7.14 -10.04
N ILE A 43 4.53 6.05 -9.40
CA ILE A 43 5.44 4.91 -9.28
C ILE A 43 5.77 4.34 -10.66
N PRO A 44 7.06 4.19 -11.02
CA PRO A 44 7.43 3.53 -12.27
C PRO A 44 7.04 2.04 -12.26
N LEU A 45 6.28 1.61 -13.28
CA LEU A 45 5.74 0.24 -13.36
C LEU A 45 6.81 -0.86 -13.29
N LYS A 46 8.03 -0.57 -13.73
CA LYS A 46 9.16 -1.50 -13.64
C LYS A 46 9.50 -1.89 -12.19
N HIS A 47 9.35 -0.97 -11.24
CA HIS A 47 9.65 -1.25 -9.84
C HIS A 47 8.61 -2.21 -9.23
N ILE A 48 7.33 -2.05 -9.59
CA ILE A 48 6.26 -2.99 -9.24
C ILE A 48 6.60 -4.38 -9.78
N SER A 49 6.94 -4.49 -11.07
CA SER A 49 7.29 -5.77 -11.70
C SER A 49 8.52 -6.41 -11.05
N ASN A 50 9.54 -5.60 -10.73
CA ASN A 50 10.78 -6.10 -10.15
C ASN A 50 10.56 -6.70 -8.76
N LEU A 51 9.74 -6.07 -7.92
CA LEU A 51 9.47 -6.60 -6.59
C LEU A 51 8.54 -7.82 -6.64
N LEU A 52 7.45 -7.74 -7.38
CA LEU A 52 6.44 -8.82 -7.43
C LEU A 52 6.98 -10.14 -8.00
N ARG A 53 7.95 -10.13 -8.91
CA ARG A 53 8.51 -11.39 -9.46
C ARG A 53 9.13 -12.31 -8.41
N HIS A 54 9.48 -11.78 -7.23
CA HIS A 54 10.08 -12.52 -6.13
C HIS A 54 9.06 -13.00 -5.09
N VAL A 55 7.77 -12.73 -5.30
CA VAL A 55 6.69 -13.03 -4.34
C VAL A 55 5.85 -14.19 -4.87
N ARG A 56 5.32 -15.02 -3.98
CA ARG A 56 4.38 -16.10 -4.31
C ARG A 56 3.03 -15.93 -3.64
N HIS A 57 3.00 -15.32 -2.48
CA HIS A 57 1.78 -15.11 -1.72
C HIS A 57 1.84 -13.79 -0.96
N ILE A 58 0.74 -13.06 -0.93
CA ILE A 58 0.56 -11.82 -0.18
C ILE A 58 -0.74 -11.96 0.61
N HIS A 59 -0.66 -11.83 1.95
CA HIS A 59 -1.88 -11.84 2.76
C HIS A 59 -2.68 -10.54 2.55
N HIS A 60 -2.07 -9.39 2.81
CA HIS A 60 -2.74 -8.10 2.68
C HIS A 60 -1.99 -7.20 1.72
N PHE A 61 -2.60 -6.84 0.60
CA PHE A 61 -2.00 -5.98 -0.39
C PHE A 61 -2.62 -4.58 -0.36
N ASN A 62 -1.99 -3.67 0.38
CA ASN A 62 -2.41 -2.28 0.47
C ASN A 62 -1.93 -1.48 -0.75
N ILE A 63 -2.87 -0.96 -1.51
CA ILE A 63 -2.62 -0.02 -2.61
C ILE A 63 -3.03 1.37 -2.11
N THR A 64 -2.07 2.22 -1.92
CA THR A 64 -2.24 3.52 -1.26
C THR A 64 -1.45 4.63 -1.96
N GLY A 65 -1.25 5.75 -1.26
CA GLY A 65 -0.45 6.90 -1.70
C GLY A 65 -1.31 8.00 -2.30
N GLY A 66 -1.23 9.21 -1.78
CA GLY A 66 -2.02 10.36 -2.15
C GLY A 66 -3.50 10.02 -2.39
N GLU A 67 -3.83 9.75 -3.64
CA GLU A 67 -5.13 9.24 -4.06
C GLU A 67 -4.93 8.14 -5.12
N PRO A 68 -5.23 6.86 -4.82
CA PRO A 68 -4.99 5.75 -5.74
C PRO A 68 -5.73 5.86 -7.07
N SER A 69 -6.91 6.48 -7.08
CA SER A 69 -7.71 6.68 -8.30
C SER A 69 -7.06 7.58 -9.35
N LEU A 70 -6.00 8.31 -8.98
CA LEU A 70 -5.19 9.11 -9.92
C LEU A 70 -4.23 8.25 -10.75
N ASN A 71 -3.91 7.02 -10.32
CA ASN A 71 -2.98 6.15 -11.03
C ASN A 71 -3.55 4.75 -11.27
N VAL A 72 -4.70 4.69 -11.97
CA VAL A 72 -5.37 3.44 -12.35
C VAL A 72 -4.46 2.53 -13.19
N ARG A 73 -3.57 3.12 -13.97
CA ARG A 73 -2.57 2.38 -14.76
C ARG A 73 -1.68 1.49 -13.89
N ALA A 74 -1.24 1.99 -12.73
CA ALA A 74 -0.43 1.20 -11.81
C ALA A 74 -1.26 0.09 -11.14
N ILE A 75 -2.53 0.35 -10.81
CA ILE A 75 -3.45 -0.67 -10.26
C ILE A 75 -3.62 -1.81 -11.28
N ARG A 76 -3.92 -1.50 -12.53
CA ARG A 76 -4.02 -2.50 -13.59
C ARG A 76 -2.73 -3.27 -13.79
N HIS A 77 -1.58 -2.58 -13.73
CA HIS A 77 -0.28 -3.23 -13.85
C HIS A 77 0.01 -4.20 -12.69
N ILE A 78 -0.36 -3.84 -11.44
CA ILE A 78 -0.27 -4.76 -10.30
C ILE A 78 -1.07 -6.04 -10.61
N LEU A 79 -2.33 -5.90 -11.03
CA LEU A 79 -3.18 -7.04 -11.36
C LEU A 79 -2.59 -7.92 -12.48
N GLU A 80 -2.06 -7.31 -13.54
CA GLU A 80 -1.37 -8.03 -14.60
C GLU A 80 -0.17 -8.83 -14.08
N ARG A 81 0.62 -8.24 -13.17
CA ARG A 81 1.82 -8.89 -12.64
C ARG A 81 1.49 -10.02 -11.67
N VAL A 82 0.52 -9.83 -10.74
CA VAL A 82 0.12 -10.91 -9.83
C VAL A 82 -0.44 -12.11 -10.61
N ARG A 83 -1.23 -11.86 -11.66
CA ARG A 83 -1.70 -12.92 -12.58
C ARG A 83 -0.55 -13.60 -13.33
N ALA A 84 0.33 -12.82 -13.94
CA ALA A 84 1.41 -13.35 -14.76
C ALA A 84 2.44 -14.17 -13.96
N TYR A 85 2.66 -13.81 -12.69
CA TYR A 85 3.58 -14.49 -11.81
C TYR A 85 2.92 -15.57 -10.95
N GLY A 86 1.59 -15.73 -11.04
CA GLY A 86 0.83 -16.70 -10.25
C GLY A 86 0.87 -16.42 -8.76
N ILE A 87 0.84 -15.15 -8.36
CA ILE A 87 0.88 -14.74 -6.96
C ILE A 87 -0.51 -14.85 -6.36
N THR A 88 -0.68 -15.63 -5.32
CA THR A 88 -1.92 -15.63 -4.53
C THR A 88 -2.00 -14.38 -3.67
N VAL A 89 -3.14 -13.70 -3.67
CA VAL A 89 -3.42 -12.54 -2.82
C VAL A 89 -4.69 -12.82 -2.03
N ASN A 90 -4.58 -12.84 -0.70
CA ASN A 90 -5.77 -13.07 0.14
C ASN A 90 -6.73 -11.91 -0.03
N ASP A 91 -6.29 -10.70 0.23
CA ASP A 91 -7.10 -9.51 0.02
C ASP A 91 -6.28 -8.32 -0.51
N PHE A 92 -6.95 -7.45 -1.26
CA PHE A 92 -6.50 -6.11 -1.56
C PHE A 92 -7.19 -5.12 -0.64
N TYR A 93 -6.51 -4.03 -0.35
CA TYR A 93 -7.07 -2.92 0.40
C TYR A 93 -6.70 -1.58 -0.23
N ILE A 94 -7.71 -0.77 -0.51
CA ILE A 94 -7.57 0.55 -1.12
C ILE A 94 -8.35 1.56 -0.30
N VAL A 95 -7.73 2.69 0.03
CA VAL A 95 -8.43 3.82 0.64
C VAL A 95 -8.45 4.98 -0.33
N THR A 96 -9.63 5.50 -0.61
CA THR A 96 -9.85 6.68 -1.46
C THR A 96 -10.35 7.87 -0.65
N ASN A 97 -10.02 9.07 -1.11
CA ASN A 97 -10.53 10.32 -0.56
C ASN A 97 -11.95 10.69 -1.05
N GLY A 98 -12.56 9.85 -1.90
CA GLY A 98 -13.90 10.08 -2.41
C GLY A 98 -14.04 11.19 -3.45
N SER A 99 -12.95 11.60 -4.08
CA SER A 99 -12.96 12.61 -5.14
C SER A 99 -13.61 12.13 -6.44
N ALA A 100 -13.78 13.02 -7.41
CA ALA A 100 -14.39 12.71 -8.70
C ALA A 100 -13.69 11.54 -9.44
N THR A 101 -12.37 11.40 -9.31
CA THR A 101 -11.60 10.33 -9.93
C THR A 101 -11.94 8.95 -9.36
N SER A 102 -12.35 8.88 -8.08
CA SER A 102 -12.73 7.64 -7.40
C SER A 102 -14.01 7.00 -7.95
N ARG A 103 -14.84 7.75 -8.69
CA ARG A 103 -16.04 7.27 -9.36
C ARG A 103 -15.90 7.16 -10.87
N SER A 104 -14.67 7.27 -11.39
CA SER A 104 -14.43 7.01 -12.81
C SER A 104 -14.66 5.54 -13.15
N GLU A 105 -15.25 5.28 -14.31
CA GLU A 105 -15.48 3.91 -14.79
C GLU A 105 -14.18 3.09 -14.78
N GLU A 106 -13.08 3.72 -15.21
CA GLU A 106 -11.78 3.08 -15.28
C GLU A 106 -11.25 2.62 -13.90
N PHE A 107 -11.45 3.42 -12.85
CA PHE A 107 -11.06 3.06 -11.49
C PHE A 107 -11.97 1.97 -10.91
N ILE A 108 -13.27 2.08 -11.12
CA ILE A 108 -14.25 1.10 -10.66
C ILE A 108 -13.99 -0.27 -11.30
N GLU A 109 -13.75 -0.32 -12.61
CA GLU A 109 -13.38 -1.56 -13.31
C GLU A 109 -12.08 -2.18 -12.76
N ALA A 110 -11.07 -1.35 -12.48
CA ALA A 110 -9.83 -1.84 -11.90
C ALA A 110 -10.04 -2.42 -10.50
N CYS A 111 -10.83 -1.77 -9.65
CA CYS A 111 -11.21 -2.28 -8.33
C CYS A 111 -12.02 -3.59 -8.43
N ALA A 112 -13.00 -3.64 -9.32
CA ALA A 112 -13.78 -4.86 -9.55
C ALA A 112 -12.88 -6.04 -9.97
N ALA A 113 -11.91 -5.78 -10.85
CA ALA A 113 -10.98 -6.81 -11.31
C ALA A 113 -10.00 -7.29 -10.24
N LEU A 114 -9.59 -6.43 -9.29
CA LEU A 114 -8.84 -6.83 -8.10
C LEU A 114 -9.71 -7.67 -7.16
N TYR A 115 -10.94 -7.23 -6.89
CA TYR A 115 -11.88 -7.95 -6.05
C TYR A 115 -12.18 -9.35 -6.59
N GLU A 116 -12.37 -9.50 -7.90
CA GLU A 116 -12.54 -10.82 -8.52
C GLU A 116 -11.29 -11.71 -8.39
N TYR A 117 -10.10 -11.12 -8.34
CA TYR A 117 -8.86 -11.86 -8.25
C TYR A 117 -8.53 -12.35 -6.84
N GLN A 118 -8.79 -11.56 -5.80
CA GLN A 118 -8.47 -11.90 -4.42
C GLN A 118 -9.20 -13.16 -3.95
N GLU A 119 -8.57 -13.91 -3.03
CA GLU A 119 -9.12 -15.16 -2.49
C GLU A 119 -10.29 -14.88 -1.52
N GLU A 120 -10.11 -13.90 -0.63
CA GLU A 120 -11.07 -13.60 0.43
C GLU A 120 -12.04 -12.51 -0.02
N LYS A 121 -13.33 -12.85 -0.16
CA LYS A 121 -14.37 -11.91 -0.59
C LYS A 121 -15.03 -11.17 0.58
N GLU A 122 -15.01 -11.76 1.76
CA GLU A 122 -15.50 -11.17 2.99
C GLU A 122 -14.33 -10.83 3.89
N GLN A 123 -14.23 -9.59 4.30
CA GLN A 123 -13.21 -9.13 5.24
C GLN A 123 -13.87 -8.90 6.60
N ASP A 124 -13.28 -9.44 7.65
CA ASP A 124 -13.81 -9.34 9.03
C ASP A 124 -13.94 -7.89 9.53
N SER A 125 -13.17 -6.97 9.00
CA SER A 125 -13.02 -5.61 9.52
C SER A 125 -13.22 -4.47 8.53
N GLY A 126 -13.67 -4.76 7.30
CA GLY A 126 -13.80 -3.70 6.30
C GLY A 126 -14.16 -4.18 4.91
N HIS A 127 -13.91 -3.32 3.93
CA HIS A 127 -14.14 -3.60 2.52
C HIS A 127 -12.82 -3.42 1.74
N MET A 128 -12.71 -4.07 0.58
CA MET A 128 -11.52 -3.94 -0.27
C MET A 128 -11.26 -2.48 -0.68
N LEU A 129 -12.30 -1.74 -1.00
CA LEU A 129 -12.25 -0.30 -1.29
C LEU A 129 -13.00 0.46 -0.21
N GLU A 130 -12.31 1.30 0.53
CA GLU A 130 -12.92 2.14 1.55
C GLU A 130 -12.76 3.62 1.22
N MET A 131 -13.83 4.37 1.40
CA MET A 131 -13.82 5.84 1.31
C MET A 131 -13.58 6.43 2.68
N SER A 132 -12.58 7.30 2.81
CA SER A 132 -12.37 8.10 4.02
C SER A 132 -13.50 9.09 4.18
N ASP A 133 -14.12 9.11 5.34
CA ASP A 133 -15.20 10.06 5.68
C ASP A 133 -14.79 10.88 6.90
N ASP A 134 -14.15 12.00 6.64
CA ASP A 134 -13.69 12.93 7.67
C ASP A 134 -13.91 14.41 7.27
N ARG A 135 -13.67 15.32 8.22
CA ARG A 135 -13.90 16.76 8.07
C ARG A 135 -13.02 17.48 7.03
N PHE A 136 -12.03 16.78 6.45
CA PHE A 136 -11.09 17.38 5.49
C PHE A 136 -11.54 17.17 4.04
N HIS A 137 -12.60 16.39 3.82
CA HIS A 137 -13.12 16.04 2.50
C HIS A 137 -14.36 16.87 2.16
N ASP A 138 -14.61 17.06 0.86
CA ASP A 138 -15.81 17.78 0.38
C ASP A 138 -17.05 16.88 0.54
N PRO A 139 -18.06 17.30 1.33
CA PRO A 139 -19.25 16.50 1.55
C PRO A 139 -20.07 16.21 0.29
N ALA A 140 -20.06 17.13 -0.71
CA ALA A 140 -20.80 16.95 -1.96
C ALA A 140 -20.12 15.91 -2.85
N GLU A 141 -18.79 15.94 -2.94
CA GLU A 141 -18.01 14.91 -3.64
C GLU A 141 -18.20 13.55 -2.97
N HIS A 142 -18.17 13.50 -1.64
CA HIS A 142 -18.42 12.27 -0.88
C HIS A 142 -19.80 11.68 -1.16
N ALA A 143 -20.85 12.49 -1.11
CA ALA A 143 -22.20 12.04 -1.40
C ALA A 143 -22.32 11.47 -2.83
N ALA A 144 -21.70 12.14 -3.81
CA ALA A 144 -21.69 11.66 -5.20
C ALA A 144 -20.91 10.32 -5.35
N THR A 145 -19.77 10.20 -4.66
CA THR A 145 -18.95 8.97 -4.71
C THR A 145 -19.64 7.84 -3.97
N LEU A 146 -20.24 8.10 -2.81
CA LEU A 146 -21.05 7.13 -2.08
C LEU A 146 -22.19 6.58 -2.96
N ALA A 147 -22.94 7.48 -3.62
CA ALA A 147 -24.02 7.07 -4.51
C ALA A 147 -23.54 6.21 -5.70
N ALA A 148 -22.37 6.51 -6.26
CA ALA A 148 -21.79 5.77 -7.37
C ALA A 148 -21.25 4.40 -6.96
N LEU A 149 -20.65 4.28 -5.78
CA LEU A 149 -19.93 3.08 -5.35
C LEU A 149 -20.74 2.13 -4.47
N SER A 150 -21.79 2.61 -3.78
CA SER A 150 -22.63 1.76 -2.92
C SER A 150 -23.20 0.48 -3.55
N PRO A 151 -23.45 0.40 -4.90
CA PRO A 151 -23.91 -0.84 -5.50
C PRO A 151 -22.87 -1.95 -5.55
N TYR A 152 -21.59 -1.65 -5.32
CA TYR A 152 -20.51 -2.62 -5.43
C TYR A 152 -20.23 -3.32 -4.10
N PRO A 153 -20.16 -4.67 -4.04
CA PRO A 153 -19.98 -5.42 -2.80
C PRO A 153 -18.61 -5.21 -2.15
N PHE A 154 -17.63 -4.73 -2.90
CA PHE A 154 -16.28 -4.48 -2.44
C PHE A 154 -16.09 -3.08 -1.83
N PHE A 155 -17.13 -2.23 -1.84
CA PHE A 155 -17.04 -0.86 -1.37
C PHE A 155 -17.71 -0.65 -0.01
N GLY A 156 -17.04 0.16 0.82
CA GLY A 156 -17.57 0.66 2.09
C GLY A 156 -17.06 2.04 2.45
N VAL A 157 -17.62 2.57 3.53
CA VAL A 157 -17.14 3.82 4.13
C VAL A 157 -16.32 3.47 5.35
N ARG A 158 -15.11 4.00 5.41
CA ARG A 158 -14.22 3.78 6.54
C ARG A 158 -14.87 4.35 7.81
N GLY A 159 -15.04 3.50 8.83
CA GLY A 159 -15.70 3.88 10.05
C GLY A 159 -15.05 5.11 10.69
N GLN A 160 -15.87 6.10 11.03
CA GLN A 160 -15.39 7.26 11.79
C GLN A 160 -15.02 6.78 13.19
N ALA A 161 -13.73 6.79 13.51
CA ALA A 161 -13.33 6.72 14.91
C ALA A 161 -13.84 7.96 15.63
N GLU A 162 -14.33 7.82 16.86
CA GLU A 162 -14.73 8.97 17.71
C GLU A 162 -13.64 10.03 17.83
N ARG A 163 -12.38 9.66 17.56
CA ARG A 163 -11.23 10.54 17.46
C ARG A 163 -10.45 10.25 16.19
N ILE A 164 -10.26 11.26 15.37
CA ILE A 164 -9.34 11.22 14.23
C ILE A 164 -7.93 11.10 14.80
N PHE A 165 -7.26 10.00 14.47
CA PHE A 165 -5.88 9.75 14.87
C PHE A 165 -4.99 10.27 13.74
N LEU A 166 -4.40 11.46 13.93
CA LEU A 166 -3.48 12.04 12.94
C LEU A 166 -2.04 11.76 13.33
N PHE A 167 -1.24 11.40 12.34
CA PHE A 167 0.20 11.40 12.46
C PHE A 167 0.78 12.69 11.87
N ARG A 168 1.89 13.16 12.47
CA ARG A 168 2.65 14.29 11.94
C ARG A 168 3.48 13.86 10.74
N GLU A 169 2.82 13.57 9.63
CA GLU A 169 3.45 13.15 8.37
C GLU A 169 2.94 13.98 7.18
N GLY A 170 3.76 14.12 6.18
CA GLY A 170 3.43 14.91 5.00
C GLY A 170 3.12 16.37 5.35
N ARG A 171 1.91 16.82 5.02
CA ARG A 171 1.42 18.19 5.30
C ARG A 171 0.78 18.35 6.67
N SER A 172 0.58 17.27 7.42
CA SER A 172 0.01 17.36 8.76
C SER A 172 1.03 17.90 9.76
N THR A 173 0.70 19.02 10.40
CA THR A 173 1.50 19.63 11.49
C THR A 173 1.01 19.23 12.87
N GLU A 174 -0.15 18.57 12.94
CA GLU A 174 -0.82 18.14 14.16
C GLU A 174 -0.74 16.62 14.32
N GLY A 175 -0.92 16.16 15.56
CA GLY A 175 -0.99 14.73 15.87
C GLY A 175 0.27 14.16 16.50
N PHE A 176 0.38 12.85 16.44
CA PHE A 176 1.44 12.09 17.09
C PHE A 176 2.60 11.79 16.14
N PRO A 177 3.83 11.57 16.68
CA PRO A 177 4.89 11.00 15.87
C PRO A 177 4.45 9.62 15.36
N ASN A 178 4.58 9.37 14.06
CA ASN A 178 4.32 8.05 13.53
C ASN A 178 5.46 7.09 13.97
N PRO A 179 5.18 5.99 14.65
CA PRO A 179 6.19 5.04 15.05
C PRO A 179 6.84 4.38 13.83
N VAL A 180 8.10 4.01 13.96
CA VAL A 180 8.79 3.20 12.97
C VAL A 180 8.58 1.73 13.34
N HIS A 181 8.10 0.96 12.38
CA HIS A 181 7.95 -0.49 12.50
C HIS A 181 9.04 -1.18 11.68
N GLY A 182 9.54 -2.29 12.18
CA GLY A 182 10.51 -3.13 11.45
C GLY A 182 9.79 -4.28 10.73
N ILE A 183 10.48 -4.86 9.76
CA ILE A 183 10.11 -6.15 9.18
C ILE A 183 11.11 -7.21 9.62
N TYR A 184 10.69 -8.46 9.65
CA TYR A 184 11.59 -9.59 9.88
C TYR A 184 11.19 -10.81 9.05
N LEU A 185 12.18 -11.59 8.68
CA LEU A 185 12.04 -12.78 7.88
C LEU A 185 12.12 -14.00 8.80
N THR A 186 11.18 -14.95 8.66
CA THR A 186 11.22 -16.24 9.36
C THR A 186 12.06 -17.27 8.61
N GLU A 187 12.35 -18.38 9.28
CA GLU A 187 13.04 -19.54 8.68
C GLU A 187 12.22 -20.17 7.53
N GLU A 188 10.89 -20.04 7.58
CA GLU A 188 9.96 -20.52 6.55
C GLU A 188 9.80 -19.54 5.37
N ASN A 189 10.65 -18.53 5.26
CA ASN A 189 10.58 -17.49 4.23
C ASN A 189 9.27 -16.66 4.28
N TYR A 190 8.74 -16.43 5.47
CA TYR A 190 7.62 -15.53 5.69
C TYR A 190 8.13 -14.16 6.14
N VAL A 191 7.71 -13.10 5.48
CA VAL A 191 8.05 -11.71 5.81
C VAL A 191 6.94 -11.10 6.64
N TYR A 192 7.21 -10.88 7.92
CA TYR A 192 6.31 -10.17 8.83
C TYR A 192 6.54 -8.67 8.77
N GLY A 193 5.43 -7.92 8.92
CA GLY A 193 5.40 -6.46 8.85
C GLY A 193 5.12 -5.95 7.44
N ASP A 194 5.23 -4.64 7.26
CA ASP A 194 4.85 -3.97 6.02
C ASP A 194 6.04 -3.84 5.08
N LEU A 195 6.07 -4.60 3.99
CA LEU A 195 7.03 -4.40 2.92
C LEU A 195 6.50 -3.33 1.97
N CYS A 196 7.05 -2.13 2.07
CA CYS A 196 6.65 -0.98 1.27
C CYS A 196 7.55 -0.78 0.05
N LEU A 197 6.93 -0.55 -1.11
CA LEU A 197 7.61 -0.06 -2.31
C LEU A 197 7.15 1.36 -2.60
N ASN A 198 8.02 2.35 -2.40
CA ASN A 198 7.66 3.74 -2.63
C ASN A 198 7.79 4.18 -4.11
N ALA A 199 7.28 5.38 -4.44
CA ALA A 199 7.30 5.88 -5.81
C ALA A 199 8.72 6.15 -6.37
N GLU A 200 9.74 6.27 -5.53
CA GLU A 200 11.15 6.36 -5.94
C GLU A 200 11.75 4.97 -6.27
N GLY A 201 10.99 3.89 -6.09
CA GLY A 201 11.44 2.52 -6.33
C GLY A 201 12.28 1.95 -5.19
N MET A 202 12.15 2.51 -4.00
CA MET A 202 12.85 2.03 -2.81
C MET A 202 11.94 1.11 -2.01
N VAL A 203 12.50 0.00 -1.54
CA VAL A 203 11.85 -0.95 -0.64
C VAL A 203 12.21 -0.61 0.79
N LEU A 204 11.22 -0.46 1.65
CA LEU A 204 11.37 -0.04 3.04
C LEU A 204 10.25 -0.64 3.93
N SER A 205 10.41 -0.55 5.26
CA SER A 205 9.46 -1.12 6.23
C SER A 205 8.29 -0.21 6.58
N ASN A 206 8.28 1.05 6.17
CA ASN A 206 7.25 2.00 6.59
C ASN A 206 6.84 2.92 5.45
N GLY A 207 5.71 2.61 4.82
CA GLY A 207 5.13 3.43 3.77
C GLY A 207 4.36 4.66 4.26
N ASP A 208 3.94 4.66 5.52
CA ASP A 208 3.13 5.74 6.10
C ASP A 208 3.96 6.95 6.57
N LEU A 209 5.26 6.91 6.37
CA LEU A 209 6.15 8.00 6.72
C LEU A 209 6.23 9.01 5.57
N SER A 210 6.44 10.28 5.93
CA SER A 210 6.76 11.31 4.95
C SER A 210 8.01 10.96 4.14
N TYR A 211 8.09 11.42 2.89
CA TYR A 211 9.25 11.17 2.03
C TYR A 211 10.57 11.63 2.65
N ALA A 212 10.57 12.74 3.37
CA ALA A 212 11.75 13.23 4.08
C ALA A 212 12.24 12.22 5.13
N ARG A 213 11.33 11.54 5.83
CA ARG A 213 11.68 10.48 6.78
C ARG A 213 12.09 9.20 6.06
N GLN A 214 11.36 8.80 5.01
CA GLN A 214 11.68 7.61 4.21
C GLN A 214 13.11 7.65 3.65
N ARG A 215 13.56 8.80 3.15
CA ARG A 215 14.94 8.99 2.64
C ARG A 215 16.03 8.79 3.71
N ASN A 216 15.68 8.91 4.97
CA ASN A 216 16.60 8.70 6.10
C ASN A 216 16.47 7.31 6.72
N MET A 217 15.62 6.45 6.16
CA MET A 217 15.45 5.08 6.63
C MET A 217 16.35 4.09 5.86
N PRO A 218 16.65 2.94 6.48
CA PRO A 218 17.23 1.84 5.73
C PRO A 218 16.29 1.44 4.60
N CYS A 219 16.80 1.45 3.38
CA CYS A 219 16.05 1.07 2.19
C CYS A 219 16.98 0.47 1.15
N VAL A 220 16.42 -0.28 0.22
CA VAL A 220 17.12 -0.83 -0.93
C VAL A 220 16.34 -0.56 -2.21
N PRO A 221 17.00 -0.35 -3.36
CA PRO A 221 16.30 -0.21 -4.62
C PRO A 221 15.61 -1.53 -4.99
N ALA A 222 14.41 -1.46 -5.58
CA ALA A 222 13.64 -2.61 -6.04
C ALA A 222 14.28 -3.38 -7.23
N GLY A 223 15.52 -3.12 -7.51
CA GLY A 223 16.30 -3.73 -8.58
C GLY A 223 16.12 -3.03 -9.94
N ASN A 224 17.01 -3.35 -10.88
CA ASN A 224 16.99 -2.90 -12.27
C ASN A 224 16.43 -3.98 -13.18
#